data_ef3ddf1765c2300bd037549fff8d49a2
#
_entry.id   ef3ddf1765c2300bd037549fff8d49a2
#
_cell.length_a   1.000
_cell.length_b   1.000
_cell.length_c   1.000
_cell.angle_alpha   90.00
_cell.angle_beta   90.00
_cell.angle_gamma   90.00
#
_symmetry.space_group_name_H-M   'P 1'
#
loop_
_entity.id
_entity.type
_entity.pdbx_description
1 polymer ?
#
loop_
_entity_poly.entity_id
_entity_poly.type
_entity_poly.pdbx_seq_one_letter_code
_entity_poly.pdbx_strand_id
1 'polypeptide(L)'
;MFRNLRAYLEALERRGELHRVRVPVSAELEIAEIADRVVKAGGPALLFERVVGKDFPVAIGLFGTRARTAFALGVEDLDELARKVEALLALEPGKGGLSALLGLLPKLPLLRGFFPRRVRRAPVQEVVWRGGEVGRRRRPVLKGWPLDGGPFLTLPLVITK
;
A
#
# COMPACT_ATOMS: atom_id res chain seq x y z
N MET A 1 -4.19 -11.86 -3.84
CA MET A 1 -4.31 -10.50 -3.25
C MET A 1 -4.26 -10.63 -1.73
N PHE A 2 -3.51 -9.79 -1.04
CA PHE A 2 -3.32 -9.88 0.42
C PHE A 2 -4.50 -9.26 1.17
N ARG A 3 -4.88 -9.88 2.29
CA ARG A 3 -6.00 -9.43 3.12
C ARG A 3 -5.72 -8.09 3.82
N ASN A 4 -4.48 -7.84 4.18
CA ASN A 4 -4.01 -6.63 4.86
C ASN A 4 -2.48 -6.51 4.75
N LEU A 5 -1.93 -5.38 5.21
CA LEU A 5 -0.49 -5.12 5.17
C LEU A 5 0.33 -6.17 5.93
N ARG A 6 -0.14 -6.66 7.08
CA ARG A 6 0.57 -7.68 7.87
C ARG A 6 0.76 -8.97 7.07
N ALA A 7 -0.30 -9.46 6.41
CA ALA A 7 -0.21 -10.65 5.57
C ALA A 7 0.76 -10.47 4.38
N TYR A 8 0.85 -9.25 3.84
CA TYR A 8 1.82 -8.93 2.80
C TYR A 8 3.26 -8.92 3.34
N LEU A 9 3.52 -8.29 4.49
CA LEU A 9 4.84 -8.30 5.13
C LEU A 9 5.31 -9.72 5.45
N GLU A 10 4.43 -10.56 6.01
CA GLU A 10 4.72 -11.98 6.27
C GLU A 10 5.05 -12.76 4.98
N ALA A 11 4.36 -12.45 3.89
CA ALA A 11 4.63 -13.07 2.60
C ALA A 11 5.97 -12.62 2.01
N LEU A 12 6.33 -11.34 2.13
CA LEU A 12 7.65 -10.83 1.74
C LEU A 12 8.76 -11.46 2.58
N GLU A 13 8.54 -11.63 3.87
CA GLU A 13 9.50 -12.27 4.78
C GLU A 13 9.77 -13.72 4.39
N ARG A 14 8.72 -14.51 4.09
CA ARG A 14 8.87 -15.88 3.59
C ARG A 14 9.63 -15.98 2.26
N ARG A 15 9.60 -14.92 1.45
CA ARG A 15 10.33 -14.82 0.17
C ARG A 15 11.76 -14.30 0.34
N GLY A 16 12.17 -13.92 1.56
CA GLY A 16 13.45 -13.26 1.79
C GLY A 16 13.51 -11.82 1.26
N GLU A 17 12.36 -11.24 0.94
CA GLU A 17 12.23 -9.87 0.39
C GLU A 17 11.88 -8.82 1.45
N LEU A 18 11.91 -9.16 2.75
CA LEU A 18 11.73 -8.23 3.86
C LEU A 18 12.91 -8.35 4.83
N HIS A 19 13.53 -7.22 5.15
CA HIS A 19 14.53 -7.14 6.21
C HIS A 19 13.97 -6.36 7.42
N ARG A 20 14.08 -6.94 8.63
CA ARG A 20 13.66 -6.32 9.89
C ARG A 20 14.81 -5.58 10.53
N VAL A 21 14.64 -4.29 10.72
CA VAL A 21 15.59 -3.43 11.45
C VAL A 21 15.11 -3.31 12.89
N ARG A 22 15.82 -3.95 13.82
CA ARG A 22 15.43 -4.03 15.25
C ARG A 22 16.11 -2.98 16.11
N VAL A 23 17.15 -2.34 15.60
CA VAL A 23 17.81 -1.22 16.27
C VAL A 23 16.91 0.02 16.25
N PRO A 24 16.97 0.88 17.27
CA PRO A 24 16.28 2.17 17.23
C PRO A 24 16.79 3.03 16.09
N VAL A 25 15.87 3.61 15.30
CA VAL A 25 16.19 4.52 14.19
C VAL A 25 15.34 5.78 14.26
N SER A 26 15.89 6.90 13.77
CA SER A 26 15.20 8.18 13.76
C SER A 26 14.22 8.26 12.58
N ALA A 27 13.04 8.85 12.83
CA ALA A 27 12.09 9.21 11.79
C ALA A 27 12.56 10.43 10.97
N GLU A 28 13.56 11.15 11.45
CA GLU A 28 14.13 12.33 10.80
C GLU A 28 15.38 11.93 10.04
N LEU A 29 15.29 11.92 8.71
CA LEU A 29 16.34 11.65 7.72
C LEU A 29 16.91 10.23 7.72
N GLU A 30 17.12 9.57 8.88
CA GLU A 30 17.83 8.30 8.97
C GLU A 30 17.08 7.16 8.25
N ILE A 31 15.79 7.00 8.50
CA ILE A 31 14.95 5.99 7.80
C ILE A 31 14.95 6.27 6.29
N ALA A 32 14.84 7.54 5.89
CA ALA A 32 14.79 7.91 4.49
C ALA A 32 16.11 7.60 3.78
N GLU A 33 17.25 7.90 4.41
CA GLU A 33 18.59 7.64 3.88
C GLU A 33 18.86 6.14 3.75
N ILE A 34 18.54 5.36 4.79
CA ILE A 34 18.68 3.89 4.74
C ILE A 34 17.83 3.31 3.61
N ALA A 35 16.58 3.76 3.50
CA ALA A 35 15.67 3.28 2.47
C ALA A 35 16.13 3.64 1.06
N ASP A 36 16.64 4.86 0.84
CA ASP A 36 17.15 5.32 -0.45
C ASP A 36 18.32 4.44 -0.91
N ARG A 37 19.29 4.18 -0.04
CA ARG A 37 20.43 3.31 -0.35
C ARG A 37 19.99 1.87 -0.69
N VAL A 38 19.10 1.30 0.12
CA VAL A 38 18.64 -0.07 -0.08
C VAL A 38 17.83 -0.20 -1.38
N VAL A 39 16.97 0.76 -1.68
CA VAL A 39 16.17 0.75 -2.93
C VAL A 39 17.08 0.91 -4.15
N LYS A 40 18.06 1.82 -4.12
CA LYS A 40 19.02 2.01 -5.21
C LYS A 40 19.90 0.77 -5.46
N ALA A 41 20.17 0.01 -4.40
CA ALA A 41 20.90 -1.26 -4.49
C ALA A 41 20.00 -2.45 -4.93
N GLY A 42 18.70 -2.22 -5.21
CA GLY A 42 17.75 -3.29 -5.52
C GLY A 42 17.46 -4.22 -4.34
N GLY A 43 17.70 -3.75 -3.12
CA GLY A 43 17.57 -4.54 -1.90
C GLY A 43 16.12 -4.82 -1.47
N PRO A 44 15.91 -5.53 -0.33
CA PRO A 44 14.61 -5.91 0.17
C PRO A 44 13.80 -4.71 0.68
N ALA A 45 12.50 -4.92 0.91
CA ALA A 45 11.70 -4.03 1.73
C ALA A 45 12.22 -3.99 3.17
N LEU A 46 12.04 -2.88 3.86
CA LEU A 46 12.51 -2.70 5.23
C LEU A 46 11.34 -2.54 6.19
N LEU A 47 11.42 -3.19 7.36
CA LEU A 47 10.51 -2.98 8.47
C LEU A 47 11.32 -2.49 9.68
N PHE A 48 11.22 -1.20 9.99
CA PHE A 48 11.80 -0.60 11.18
C PHE A 48 10.87 -0.82 12.37
N GLU A 49 11.23 -1.76 13.23
CA GLU A 49 10.38 -2.16 14.37
C GLU A 49 10.42 -1.13 15.50
N ARG A 50 11.49 -0.37 15.62
CA ARG A 50 11.71 0.61 16.71
C ARG A 50 12.06 1.98 16.13
N VAL A 51 11.06 2.85 16.05
CA VAL A 51 11.26 4.25 15.62
C VAL A 51 11.33 5.13 16.86
N VAL A 52 12.39 5.90 17.00
CA VAL A 52 12.66 6.72 18.19
C VAL A 52 11.48 7.68 18.46
N GLY A 53 10.92 7.60 19.69
CA GLY A 53 9.82 8.46 20.12
C GLY A 53 8.49 8.18 19.41
N LYS A 54 8.31 7.02 18.81
CA LYS A 54 7.08 6.62 18.12
C LYS A 54 6.58 5.26 18.61
N ASP A 55 5.26 5.07 18.56
CA ASP A 55 4.61 3.86 19.05
C ASP A 55 4.43 2.79 17.95
N PHE A 56 4.63 3.16 16.69
CA PHE A 56 4.35 2.28 15.55
C PHE A 56 5.61 2.03 14.71
N PRO A 57 5.73 0.82 14.15
CA PRO A 57 6.78 0.50 13.18
C PRO A 57 6.56 1.23 11.85
N VAL A 58 7.62 1.29 11.04
CA VAL A 58 7.59 1.82 9.67
C VAL A 58 7.99 0.72 8.70
N ALA A 59 7.15 0.49 7.70
CA ALA A 59 7.50 -0.34 6.56
C ALA A 59 7.74 0.55 5.32
N ILE A 60 8.84 0.33 4.62
CA ILE A 60 9.24 1.13 3.46
C ILE A 60 9.82 0.24 2.35
N GLY A 61 9.80 0.73 1.10
CA GLY A 61 10.31 -0.04 -0.05
C GLY A 61 9.42 -1.21 -0.46
N LEU A 62 8.15 -1.24 -0.02
CA LEU A 62 7.20 -2.33 -0.27
C LEU A 62 6.93 -2.57 -1.77
N PHE A 63 7.07 -1.54 -2.59
CA PHE A 63 6.91 -1.55 -4.05
C PHE A 63 8.21 -1.15 -4.76
N GLY A 64 9.36 -1.32 -4.11
CA GLY A 64 10.65 -0.87 -4.60
C GLY A 64 11.21 -1.64 -5.80
N THR A 65 10.57 -2.74 -6.22
CA THR A 65 10.93 -3.48 -7.45
C THR A 65 9.67 -3.86 -8.23
N ARG A 66 9.80 -4.03 -9.56
CA ARG A 66 8.69 -4.52 -10.41
C ARG A 66 8.12 -5.85 -9.88
N ALA A 67 9.00 -6.77 -9.46
CA ALA A 67 8.60 -8.07 -8.95
C ALA A 67 7.76 -7.96 -7.65
N ARG A 68 8.18 -7.12 -6.69
CA ARG A 68 7.39 -6.88 -5.46
C ARG A 68 6.06 -6.20 -5.76
N THR A 69 6.04 -5.26 -6.69
CA THR A 69 4.79 -4.59 -7.11
C THR A 69 3.83 -5.60 -7.76
N ALA A 70 4.30 -6.43 -8.69
CA ALA A 70 3.49 -7.48 -9.32
C ALA A 70 2.97 -8.48 -8.27
N PHE A 71 3.83 -8.91 -7.34
CA PHE A 71 3.45 -9.79 -6.23
C PHE A 71 2.37 -9.18 -5.32
N ALA A 72 2.49 -7.89 -4.98
CA ALA A 72 1.48 -7.18 -4.18
C ALA A 72 0.11 -7.13 -4.88
N LEU A 73 0.12 -6.93 -6.19
CA LEU A 73 -1.08 -6.86 -7.04
C LEU A 73 -1.64 -8.24 -7.41
N GLY A 74 -0.89 -9.32 -7.13
CA GLY A 74 -1.30 -10.69 -7.43
C GLY A 74 -1.30 -11.00 -8.93
N VAL A 75 -0.35 -10.41 -9.66
CA VAL A 75 -0.11 -10.65 -11.09
C VAL A 75 1.31 -11.20 -11.30
N GLU A 76 1.54 -11.92 -12.38
CA GLU A 76 2.88 -12.41 -12.70
C GLU A 76 3.76 -11.29 -13.26
N ASP A 77 3.18 -10.40 -14.07
CA ASP A 77 3.84 -9.22 -14.60
C ASP A 77 2.90 -8.02 -14.59
N LEU A 78 3.49 -6.81 -14.48
CA LEU A 78 2.74 -5.55 -14.52
C LEU A 78 2.13 -5.28 -15.89
N ASP A 79 2.71 -5.81 -16.97
CA ASP A 79 2.16 -5.67 -18.31
C ASP A 79 0.85 -6.48 -18.49
N GLU A 80 0.66 -7.55 -17.72
CA GLU A 80 -0.63 -8.25 -17.63
C GLU A 80 -1.71 -7.34 -17.04
N LEU A 81 -1.35 -6.57 -16.00
CA LEU A 81 -2.28 -5.62 -15.40
C LEU A 81 -2.62 -4.48 -16.36
N ALA A 82 -1.63 -3.95 -17.09
CA ALA A 82 -1.86 -2.92 -18.10
C ALA A 82 -2.86 -3.40 -19.15
N ARG A 83 -2.67 -4.61 -19.71
CA ARG A 83 -3.63 -5.20 -20.66
C ARG A 83 -5.04 -5.38 -20.08
N LYS A 84 -5.15 -5.76 -18.79
CA LYS A 84 -6.46 -5.87 -18.12
C LYS A 84 -7.15 -4.52 -17.98
N VAL A 85 -6.38 -3.47 -17.64
CA VAL A 85 -6.90 -2.09 -17.53
C VAL A 85 -7.32 -1.58 -18.90
N GLU A 86 -6.51 -1.75 -19.93
CA GLU A 86 -6.83 -1.38 -21.31
C GLU A 86 -8.11 -2.07 -21.79
N ALA A 87 -8.25 -3.37 -21.54
CA ALA A 87 -9.45 -4.13 -21.88
C ALA A 87 -10.70 -3.64 -21.13
N LEU A 88 -10.54 -3.11 -19.92
CA LEU A 88 -11.62 -2.48 -19.15
C LEU A 88 -11.98 -1.10 -19.71
N LEU A 89 -10.99 -0.29 -20.05
CA LEU A 89 -11.18 1.05 -20.63
C LEU A 89 -11.77 0.99 -22.07
N ALA A 90 -11.44 -0.04 -22.82
CA ALA A 90 -12.02 -0.29 -24.14
C ALA A 90 -13.52 -0.70 -24.11
N LEU A 91 -14.07 -0.94 -22.92
CA LEU A 91 -15.51 -1.13 -22.74
C LEU A 91 -16.19 0.24 -22.75
N GLU A 92 -16.55 0.74 -23.95
CA GLU A 92 -17.37 1.93 -24.08
C GLU A 92 -18.81 1.63 -23.56
N PRO A 93 -19.23 2.16 -22.40
CA PRO A 93 -20.61 2.05 -21.98
C PRO A 93 -21.46 2.95 -22.89
N GLY A 94 -22.27 2.35 -23.74
CA GLY A 94 -23.28 3.10 -24.51
C GLY A 94 -23.33 2.87 -26.01
N LYS A 95 -22.37 2.20 -26.62
CA LYS A 95 -22.43 1.85 -28.05
C LYS A 95 -22.66 0.35 -28.25
N GLY A 96 -23.87 -0.12 -28.06
CA GLY A 96 -24.22 -1.50 -28.34
C GLY A 96 -25.40 -1.93 -27.49
N GLY A 97 -26.51 -2.26 -28.16
CA GLY A 97 -27.74 -2.72 -27.52
C GLY A 97 -27.56 -4.02 -26.70
N LEU A 98 -28.57 -4.84 -26.66
CA LEU A 98 -28.66 -6.08 -25.89
C LEU A 98 -27.42 -7.01 -26.04
N SER A 99 -26.75 -6.99 -27.20
CA SER A 99 -25.52 -7.74 -27.49
C SER A 99 -24.32 -7.29 -26.66
N ALA A 100 -24.18 -5.99 -26.36
CA ALA A 100 -23.12 -5.47 -25.49
C ALA A 100 -23.35 -5.87 -24.04
N LEU A 101 -24.60 -5.92 -23.59
CA LEU A 101 -24.97 -6.39 -22.25
C LEU A 101 -24.67 -7.89 -22.09
N LEU A 102 -24.94 -8.71 -23.09
CA LEU A 102 -24.60 -10.14 -23.11
C LEU A 102 -23.07 -10.37 -23.11
N GLY A 103 -22.30 -9.50 -23.77
CA GLY A 103 -20.84 -9.54 -23.75
C GLY A 103 -20.22 -9.16 -22.40
N LEU A 104 -20.98 -8.52 -21.49
CA LEU A 104 -20.56 -8.22 -20.12
C LEU A 104 -20.80 -9.37 -19.14
N LEU A 105 -21.69 -10.32 -19.45
CA LEU A 105 -22.01 -11.45 -18.58
C LEU A 105 -20.79 -12.25 -18.10
N PRO A 106 -19.82 -12.64 -18.95
CA PRO A 106 -18.63 -13.37 -18.51
C PRO A 106 -17.67 -12.50 -17.69
N LYS A 107 -17.82 -11.16 -17.72
CA LYS A 107 -17.00 -10.19 -16.99
C LYS A 107 -17.63 -9.76 -15.65
N LEU A 108 -18.86 -10.15 -15.36
CA LEU A 108 -19.55 -9.87 -14.09
C LEU A 108 -18.76 -10.27 -12.83
N PRO A 109 -18.08 -11.43 -12.78
CA PRO A 109 -17.27 -11.77 -11.62
C PRO A 109 -16.12 -10.78 -11.38
N LEU A 110 -15.55 -10.21 -12.45
CA LEU A 110 -14.51 -9.18 -12.37
C LEU A 110 -15.06 -7.88 -11.79
N LEU A 111 -16.25 -7.49 -12.23
CA LEU A 111 -16.93 -6.27 -11.76
C LEU A 111 -17.42 -6.38 -10.32
N ARG A 112 -17.72 -7.60 -9.84
CA ARG A 112 -18.18 -7.83 -8.46
C ARG A 112 -17.17 -7.37 -7.41
N GLY A 113 -15.86 -7.39 -7.73
CA GLY A 113 -14.77 -6.90 -6.87
C GLY A 113 -14.72 -5.37 -6.73
N PHE A 114 -15.34 -4.62 -7.66
CA PHE A 114 -15.34 -3.15 -7.63
C PHE A 114 -16.48 -2.56 -6.78
N PHE A 115 -17.49 -3.34 -6.43
CA PHE A 115 -18.59 -2.83 -5.62
C PHE A 115 -18.23 -2.80 -4.14
N PRO A 116 -18.41 -1.66 -3.45
CA PRO A 116 -18.14 -1.55 -2.02
C PRO A 116 -19.07 -2.44 -1.22
N ARG A 117 -18.51 -3.19 -0.27
CA ARG A 117 -19.27 -4.04 0.63
C ARG A 117 -19.49 -3.34 1.96
N ARG A 118 -20.74 -3.08 2.33
CA ARG A 118 -21.07 -2.58 3.67
C ARG A 118 -20.87 -3.67 4.72
N VAL A 119 -20.14 -3.33 5.78
CA VAL A 119 -19.97 -4.17 6.97
C VAL A 119 -20.47 -3.42 8.20
N ARG A 120 -21.16 -4.13 9.11
CA ARG A 120 -21.70 -3.51 10.34
C ARG A 120 -20.61 -3.23 11.38
N ARG A 121 -19.58 -4.07 11.43
CA ARG A 121 -18.40 -3.91 12.31
C ARG A 121 -17.17 -4.04 11.45
N ALA A 122 -16.47 -2.93 11.25
CA ALA A 122 -15.22 -2.92 10.50
C ALA A 122 -14.03 -3.02 11.46
N PRO A 123 -13.02 -3.87 11.19
CA PRO A 123 -11.82 -3.96 12.03
C PRO A 123 -11.13 -2.61 12.24
N VAL A 124 -11.22 -1.70 11.27
CA VAL A 124 -10.67 -0.33 11.36
C VAL A 124 -11.33 0.50 12.48
N GLN A 125 -12.48 0.09 13.01
CA GLN A 125 -13.20 0.78 14.08
C GLN A 125 -12.95 0.18 15.47
N GLU A 126 -12.07 -0.83 15.60
CA GLU A 126 -11.74 -1.45 16.90
C GLU A 126 -11.03 -0.48 17.84
N VAL A 127 -10.20 0.42 17.28
CA VAL A 127 -9.49 1.44 18.05
C VAL A 127 -9.89 2.82 17.53
N VAL A 128 -10.51 3.60 18.39
CA VAL A 128 -10.95 4.97 18.07
C VAL A 128 -10.28 5.94 19.03
N TRP A 129 -9.44 6.81 18.49
CA TRP A 129 -8.84 7.91 19.26
C TRP A 129 -9.62 9.19 19.06
N ARG A 130 -9.84 9.94 20.14
CA ARG A 130 -10.60 11.19 20.12
C ARG A 130 -9.87 12.31 20.85
N GLY A 131 -10.09 13.55 20.41
CA GLY A 131 -9.54 14.74 21.07
C GLY A 131 -8.02 14.68 21.17
N GLY A 132 -7.49 14.86 22.40
CA GLY A 132 -6.05 14.88 22.69
C GLY A 132 -5.30 13.57 22.43
N GLU A 133 -6.01 12.43 22.29
CA GLU A 133 -5.39 11.15 21.94
C GLU A 133 -4.96 11.12 20.46
N VAL A 134 -5.55 11.95 19.61
CA VAL A 134 -5.25 12.04 18.18
C VAL A 134 -3.99 12.87 17.97
N GLY A 135 -2.83 12.33 18.35
CA GLY A 135 -1.55 13.01 18.25
C GLY A 135 -0.70 12.56 17.06
N ARG A 136 -0.15 13.52 16.29
CA ARG A 136 0.88 13.26 15.27
C ARG A 136 2.17 12.70 15.88
N ARG A 137 2.43 12.97 17.16
CA ARG A 137 3.65 12.53 17.87
C ARG A 137 3.75 11.01 17.98
N ARG A 138 2.62 10.30 18.08
CA ARG A 138 2.60 8.83 18.17
C ARG A 138 2.84 8.14 16.84
N ARG A 139 2.49 8.79 15.73
CA ARG A 139 2.65 8.22 14.39
C ARG A 139 4.05 8.51 13.86
N PRO A 140 4.70 7.54 13.20
CA PRO A 140 6.02 7.72 12.61
C PRO A 140 5.92 8.48 11.27
N VAL A 141 5.56 9.76 11.33
CA VAL A 141 5.61 10.64 10.15
C VAL A 141 7.06 11.00 9.92
N LEU A 142 7.54 10.74 8.68
CA LEU A 142 8.95 10.88 8.34
C LEU A 142 9.26 12.29 7.83
N LYS A 143 10.48 12.77 8.12
CA LYS A 143 11.12 13.85 7.40
C LYS A 143 12.16 13.22 6.47
N GLY A 144 11.95 13.36 5.14
CA GLY A 144 12.74 12.69 4.12
C GLY A 144 13.98 13.45 3.69
N TRP A 145 13.90 14.80 3.68
CA TRP A 145 14.97 15.67 3.20
C TRP A 145 15.30 16.77 4.19
N PRO A 146 16.55 17.25 4.24
CA PRO A 146 16.97 18.33 5.16
C PRO A 146 16.17 19.62 5.00
N LEU A 147 15.79 19.96 3.77
CA LEU A 147 15.05 21.18 3.43
C LEU A 147 13.52 21.03 3.47
N ASP A 148 13.00 19.84 3.82
CA ASP A 148 11.55 19.69 4.05
C ASP A 148 11.09 20.61 5.18
N GLY A 149 9.94 21.24 5.00
CA GLY A 149 9.32 22.11 5.99
C GLY A 149 8.90 21.42 7.30
N GLY A 150 9.06 20.10 7.39
CA GLY A 150 8.80 19.25 8.54
C GLY A 150 8.39 17.83 8.13
N PRO A 151 8.05 16.98 9.10
CA PRO A 151 7.52 15.65 8.82
C PRO A 151 6.18 15.71 8.07
N PHE A 152 6.01 14.92 7.02
CA PHE A 152 4.80 14.90 6.20
C PHE A 152 4.39 13.47 5.79
N LEU A 153 3.11 13.30 5.42
CA LEU A 153 2.58 12.08 4.85
C LEU A 153 2.57 12.21 3.33
N THR A 154 3.31 11.32 2.67
CA THR A 154 3.44 11.31 1.22
C THR A 154 2.27 10.54 0.60
N LEU A 155 1.64 11.10 -0.46
CA LEU A 155 0.55 10.49 -1.20
C LEU A 155 -0.58 9.92 -0.32
N PRO A 156 -1.14 10.70 0.62
CA PRO A 156 -2.21 10.23 1.47
C PRO A 156 -3.49 10.05 0.63
N LEU A 157 -4.11 8.87 0.72
CA LEU A 157 -5.44 8.65 0.20
C LEU A 157 -6.45 8.95 1.32
N VAL A 158 -7.20 10.05 1.18
CA VAL A 158 -8.21 10.46 2.15
C VAL A 158 -9.59 10.13 1.60
N ILE A 159 -10.33 9.27 2.32
CA ILE A 159 -11.70 8.89 1.98
C ILE A 159 -12.62 9.53 3.03
N THR A 160 -13.47 10.44 2.58
CA THR A 160 -14.52 11.07 3.41
C THR A 160 -15.88 10.54 3.00
N LYS A 161 -16.84 10.62 3.94
CA LYS A 161 -18.22 10.22 3.74
C LYS A 161 -19.09 11.44 3.45
#